data_bb76a93c3e9e0f733382a02e745d42ac
#
_entry.id   bb76a93c3e9e0f733382a02e745d42ac
#
_cell.length_a   1.000
_cell.length_b   1.000
_cell.length_c   1.000
_cell.angle_alpha   90.00
_cell.angle_beta   90.00
_cell.angle_gamma   90.00
#
_symmetry.space_group_name_H-M   'P 1'
#
loop_
_entity.id
_entity.type
_entity.pdbx_description
1 polymer ?
#
loop_
_entity_poly.entity_id
_entity_poly.type
_entity_poly.pdbx_seq_one_letter_code
_entity_poly.pdbx_strand_id
1 'polypeptide(L)'
;MSFKNYIWDEQFDLNVSRNKVRGAVQYHKFGATPSQSINTTASVWDKPNTLYPWSAFNTAGVLVAGIANASDNGKIVRIEGLDNDWNLIQEDFTLSSSGTVTGTVAFKRVFRGYLISGDTNVGQISFTKGGTEVLRITAGTGQTLMAIYSVPAGYTGYLYHGVASAQTGADATGFMYVRFNSIGTTFRVGHTFEVSGSQMYNYKFAFPQPIPEKSDIDVRLTTRSNNGRFTAAFDILLVDEEL
;
A
#
# COMPACT_ATOMS: atom_id res chain seq x y z
N MET A 1 0.92 36.69 -20.81
CA MET A 1 0.19 35.53 -20.27
C MET A 1 0.24 35.60 -18.76
N SER A 2 -0.89 35.79 -18.11
CA SER A 2 -0.94 35.85 -16.65
C SER A 2 -0.92 34.42 -16.12
N PHE A 3 0.15 34.03 -15.45
CA PHE A 3 0.14 32.82 -14.61
C PHE A 3 -0.84 33.05 -13.48
N LYS A 4 -2.08 32.60 -13.66
CA LYS A 4 -3.01 32.53 -12.53
C LYS A 4 -2.41 31.57 -11.51
N ASN A 5 -2.25 32.04 -10.27
CA ASN A 5 -1.79 31.29 -9.12
C ASN A 5 -2.73 30.12 -8.80
N TYR A 6 -2.63 29.00 -9.51
CA TYR A 6 -3.37 27.78 -9.20
C TYR A 6 -2.72 26.95 -8.09
N ILE A 7 -1.58 27.37 -7.55
CA ILE A 7 -0.69 26.50 -6.79
C ILE A 7 -1.05 26.39 -5.29
N TRP A 8 -1.90 27.29 -4.75
CA TRP A 8 -2.15 27.35 -3.30
C TRP A 8 -3.60 27.61 -2.91
N ASP A 9 -4.52 27.38 -3.83
CA ASP A 9 -5.93 27.49 -3.53
C ASP A 9 -6.37 26.17 -2.85
N GLU A 10 -7.07 26.25 -1.72
CA GLU A 10 -7.75 25.11 -1.07
C GLU A 10 -8.59 24.29 -2.06
N GLN A 11 -8.94 24.88 -3.19
CA GLN A 11 -9.66 24.24 -4.28
C GLN A 11 -8.83 23.23 -5.08
N PHE A 12 -7.47 23.28 -5.09
CA PHE A 12 -6.65 22.37 -5.91
C PHE A 12 -6.80 20.92 -5.45
N ASP A 13 -6.59 20.65 -4.16
CA ASP A 13 -6.68 19.29 -3.59
C ASP A 13 -8.10 18.73 -3.77
N LEU A 14 -9.12 19.57 -3.57
CA LEU A 14 -10.52 19.21 -3.81
C LEU A 14 -10.79 18.92 -5.29
N ASN A 15 -10.23 19.70 -6.20
CA ASN A 15 -10.42 19.51 -7.64
C ASN A 15 -9.72 18.23 -8.13
N VAL A 16 -8.52 17.89 -7.60
CA VAL A 16 -7.87 16.60 -7.85
C VAL A 16 -8.76 15.45 -7.35
N SER A 17 -9.24 15.52 -6.11
CA SER A 17 -10.12 14.50 -5.52
C SER A 17 -11.44 14.33 -6.27
N ARG A 18 -11.90 15.35 -6.98
CA ARG A 18 -13.09 15.33 -7.84
C ARG A 18 -12.80 14.99 -9.29
N ASN A 19 -11.55 14.57 -9.62
CA ASN A 19 -11.10 14.32 -11.00
C ASN A 19 -11.31 15.52 -11.95
N LYS A 20 -11.16 16.76 -11.45
CA LYS A 20 -11.27 18.00 -12.24
C LYS A 20 -9.92 18.51 -12.73
N VAL A 21 -8.82 17.96 -12.24
CA VAL A 21 -7.46 18.26 -12.72
C VAL A 21 -7.05 17.13 -13.64
N ARG A 22 -6.94 17.43 -14.93
CA ARG A 22 -6.53 16.45 -15.94
C ARG A 22 -5.12 15.96 -15.65
N GLY A 23 -4.88 14.65 -15.78
CA GLY A 23 -3.57 14.03 -15.58
C GLY A 23 -3.09 13.97 -14.13
N ALA A 24 -3.90 14.34 -13.15
CA ALA A 24 -3.55 14.27 -11.74
C ALA A 24 -4.52 13.38 -10.97
N VAL A 25 -3.99 12.39 -10.23
CA VAL A 25 -4.76 11.46 -9.40
C VAL A 25 -4.11 11.35 -8.02
N GLN A 26 -4.91 11.51 -6.97
CA GLN A 26 -4.45 11.30 -5.60
C GLN A 26 -4.65 9.85 -5.16
N TYR A 27 -3.62 9.27 -4.52
CA TYR A 27 -3.72 8.02 -3.79
C TYR A 27 -3.41 8.23 -2.31
N HIS A 28 -4.32 7.78 -1.46
CA HIS A 28 -4.09 7.64 -0.02
C HIS A 28 -3.76 6.19 0.28
N LYS A 29 -2.55 5.94 0.76
CA LYS A 29 -2.08 4.60 1.16
C LYS A 29 -1.96 4.53 2.66
N PHE A 30 -2.50 3.48 3.24
CA PHE A 30 -2.41 3.25 4.69
C PHE A 30 -2.25 1.77 4.98
N GLY A 31 -1.62 1.50 6.11
CA GLY A 31 -1.43 0.15 6.60
C GLY A 31 -1.41 0.10 8.12
N ALA A 32 -1.56 -1.10 8.63
CA ALA A 32 -1.42 -1.39 10.05
C ALA A 32 -0.63 -2.69 10.21
N THR A 33 0.22 -2.74 11.23
CA THR A 33 0.86 -3.99 11.60
C THR A 33 0.02 -4.69 12.67
N PRO A 34 -0.12 -6.02 12.60
CA PRO A 34 -0.47 -6.80 13.79
C PRO A 34 0.61 -6.63 14.86
N SER A 35 0.43 -7.30 16.02
CA SER A 35 1.42 -7.28 17.09
C SER A 35 2.81 -7.69 16.60
N GLN A 36 3.82 -6.83 16.84
CA GLN A 36 5.21 -7.03 16.41
C GLN A 36 6.09 -7.43 17.60
N SER A 37 7.07 -8.28 17.36
CA SER A 37 8.10 -8.63 18.35
C SER A 37 9.13 -7.51 18.46
N ILE A 38 9.72 -7.36 19.67
CA ILE A 38 10.79 -6.37 19.90
C ILE A 38 11.98 -6.61 18.96
N ASN A 39 12.66 -5.54 18.56
CA ASN A 39 13.83 -5.56 17.68
C ASN A 39 13.56 -6.18 16.30
N THR A 40 12.30 -6.19 15.87
CA THR A 40 11.92 -6.70 14.54
C THR A 40 11.70 -5.54 13.58
N THR A 41 12.29 -5.64 12.40
CA THR A 41 11.98 -4.75 11.27
C THR A 41 10.96 -5.42 10.38
N ALA A 42 9.82 -4.77 10.17
CA ALA A 42 8.74 -5.28 9.32
C ALA A 42 8.17 -4.16 8.44
N SER A 43 7.64 -4.50 7.28
CA SER A 43 6.81 -3.57 6.51
C SER A 43 5.48 -3.34 7.23
N VAL A 44 4.90 -2.15 7.03
CA VAL A 44 3.57 -1.85 7.61
C VAL A 44 2.50 -2.46 6.73
N TRP A 45 2.15 -3.70 7.04
CA TRP A 45 1.12 -4.49 6.38
C TRP A 45 0.51 -5.55 7.31
N ASP A 46 -0.54 -6.22 6.87
CA ASP A 46 -1.34 -7.15 7.68
C ASP A 46 -0.60 -8.40 8.19
N LYS A 47 0.64 -8.67 7.79
CA LYS A 47 1.40 -9.83 8.25
C LYS A 47 2.45 -9.43 9.29
N PRO A 48 2.43 -10.05 10.50
CA PRO A 48 3.34 -9.67 11.56
C PRO A 48 4.79 -10.07 11.28
N ASN A 49 5.74 -9.30 11.83
CA ASN A 49 7.17 -9.61 11.90
C ASN A 49 7.83 -9.89 10.55
N THR A 50 7.30 -9.39 9.45
CA THR A 50 7.82 -9.69 8.12
C THR A 50 7.97 -8.44 7.26
N LEU A 51 9.01 -8.39 6.47
CA LEU A 51 9.09 -7.48 5.34
C LEU A 51 8.12 -7.92 4.25
N TYR A 52 7.60 -6.96 3.49
CA TYR A 52 6.79 -7.27 2.33
C TYR A 52 7.63 -8.05 1.29
N PRO A 53 7.10 -9.15 0.73
CA PRO A 53 7.87 -10.07 -0.10
C PRO A 53 8.03 -9.56 -1.55
N TRP A 54 8.72 -8.46 -1.74
CA TRP A 54 8.94 -7.85 -3.06
C TRP A 54 9.54 -8.80 -4.09
N SER A 55 10.33 -9.79 -3.65
CA SER A 55 10.94 -10.80 -4.53
C SER A 55 9.93 -11.70 -5.24
N ALA A 56 8.73 -11.89 -4.65
CA ALA A 56 7.64 -12.61 -5.30
C ALA A 56 7.20 -11.95 -6.62
N PHE A 57 7.51 -10.67 -6.80
CA PHE A 57 7.15 -9.86 -7.96
C PHE A 57 8.32 -9.58 -8.92
N ASN A 58 9.40 -10.35 -8.87
CA ASN A 58 10.48 -10.26 -9.87
C ASN A 58 9.95 -10.53 -11.29
N THR A 59 8.96 -11.43 -11.42
CA THR A 59 8.20 -11.67 -12.64
C THR A 59 6.71 -11.44 -12.39
N ALA A 60 5.94 -11.05 -13.40
CA ALA A 60 4.48 -11.02 -13.30
C ALA A 60 3.91 -12.43 -13.14
N GLY A 61 2.75 -12.56 -12.49
CA GLY A 61 2.09 -13.85 -12.32
C GLY A 61 0.74 -13.72 -11.62
N VAL A 62 -0.05 -14.76 -11.74
CA VAL A 62 -1.40 -14.83 -11.20
C VAL A 62 -1.39 -14.98 -9.68
N LEU A 63 -2.47 -14.52 -9.06
CA LEU A 63 -2.71 -14.70 -7.63
C LEU A 63 -3.61 -15.90 -7.37
N VAL A 64 -3.48 -16.47 -6.18
CA VAL A 64 -4.34 -17.53 -5.67
C VAL A 64 -4.96 -17.07 -4.36
N ALA A 65 -6.29 -16.95 -4.33
CA ALA A 65 -7.07 -16.56 -3.16
C ALA A 65 -7.42 -17.77 -2.29
N GLY A 66 -7.40 -17.59 -0.97
CA GLY A 66 -7.86 -18.56 0.01
C GLY A 66 -8.58 -17.87 1.17
N ILE A 67 -9.55 -18.55 1.78
CA ILE A 67 -10.32 -18.07 2.93
C ILE A 67 -10.13 -18.96 4.13
N ALA A 68 -10.12 -18.36 5.33
CA ALA A 68 -10.02 -19.07 6.60
C ALA A 68 -11.40 -19.40 7.21
N ASN A 69 -12.49 -18.83 6.71
CA ASN A 69 -13.84 -19.06 7.19
C ASN A 69 -14.83 -19.27 6.05
N ALA A 70 -15.59 -20.34 6.11
CA ALA A 70 -16.58 -20.71 5.09
C ALA A 70 -17.69 -19.67 4.89
N SER A 71 -17.96 -18.82 5.88
CA SER A 71 -18.91 -17.70 5.78
C SER A 71 -18.49 -16.62 4.79
N ASP A 72 -17.24 -16.65 4.32
CA ASP A 72 -16.74 -15.74 3.28
C ASP A 72 -16.92 -16.32 1.87
N ASN A 73 -17.53 -17.50 1.73
CA ASN A 73 -17.86 -18.11 0.45
C ASN A 73 -18.75 -17.20 -0.40
N GLY A 74 -18.43 -17.05 -1.67
CA GLY A 74 -19.20 -16.24 -2.62
C GLY A 74 -18.97 -14.73 -2.52
N LYS A 75 -18.27 -14.24 -1.49
CA LYS A 75 -17.86 -12.82 -1.44
C LYS A 75 -16.87 -12.51 -2.56
N ILE A 76 -16.89 -11.28 -3.04
CA ILE A 76 -16.01 -10.83 -4.11
C ILE A 76 -14.99 -9.83 -3.58
N VAL A 77 -13.72 -10.12 -3.83
CA VAL A 77 -12.59 -9.23 -3.51
C VAL A 77 -12.00 -8.69 -4.79
N ARG A 78 -11.88 -7.37 -4.89
CA ARG A 78 -11.13 -6.69 -5.94
C ARG A 78 -9.70 -6.50 -5.50
N ILE A 79 -8.76 -6.86 -6.37
CA ILE A 79 -7.32 -6.60 -6.23
C ILE A 79 -6.93 -5.55 -7.24
N GLU A 80 -6.20 -4.53 -6.77
CA GLU A 80 -5.59 -3.49 -7.58
C GLU A 80 -4.07 -3.64 -7.60
N GLY A 81 -3.48 -3.46 -8.77
CA GLY A 81 -2.05 -3.62 -8.95
C GLY A 81 -1.58 -3.14 -10.32
N LEU A 82 -0.41 -3.61 -10.72
CA LEU A 82 0.23 -3.28 -11.99
C LEU A 82 0.53 -4.56 -12.78
N ASP A 83 0.37 -4.49 -14.10
CA ASP A 83 0.78 -5.55 -15.04
C ASP A 83 2.29 -5.55 -15.27
N ASN A 84 2.76 -6.38 -16.20
CA ASN A 84 4.18 -6.48 -16.52
C ASN A 84 4.75 -5.20 -17.15
N ASP A 85 3.92 -4.40 -17.77
CA ASP A 85 4.28 -3.10 -18.38
C ASP A 85 4.09 -1.93 -17.42
N TRP A 86 3.70 -2.23 -16.16
CA TRP A 86 3.44 -1.27 -15.09
C TRP A 86 2.18 -0.42 -15.29
N ASN A 87 1.24 -0.88 -16.10
CA ASN A 87 -0.07 -0.27 -16.21
C ASN A 87 -0.97 -0.68 -15.04
N LEU A 88 -1.86 0.21 -14.62
CA LEU A 88 -2.87 -0.08 -13.60
C LEU A 88 -3.83 -1.16 -14.11
N ILE A 89 -3.98 -2.22 -13.31
CA ILE A 89 -4.89 -3.33 -13.57
C ILE A 89 -5.64 -3.72 -12.30
N GLN A 90 -6.75 -4.43 -12.50
CA GLN A 90 -7.54 -4.99 -11.40
C GLN A 90 -8.08 -6.38 -11.77
N GLU A 91 -8.39 -7.19 -10.76
CA GLU A 91 -9.06 -8.47 -10.92
C GLU A 91 -10.02 -8.71 -9.75
N ASP A 92 -11.19 -9.28 -10.04
CA ASP A 92 -12.22 -9.64 -9.07
C ASP A 92 -12.17 -11.14 -8.80
N PHE A 93 -12.02 -11.52 -7.54
CA PHE A 93 -11.99 -12.90 -7.07
C PHE A 93 -13.30 -13.24 -6.35
N THR A 94 -14.09 -14.16 -6.89
CA THR A 94 -15.20 -14.76 -6.16
C THR A 94 -14.66 -15.86 -5.26
N LEU A 95 -14.70 -15.63 -3.94
CA LEU A 95 -14.12 -16.53 -2.94
C LEU A 95 -14.86 -17.85 -2.86
N SER A 96 -14.16 -18.94 -2.54
CA SER A 96 -14.72 -20.30 -2.45
C SER A 96 -14.32 -20.97 -1.13
N SER A 97 -15.28 -21.61 -0.48
CA SER A 97 -15.06 -22.48 0.68
C SER A 97 -14.69 -23.92 0.28
N SER A 98 -14.82 -24.29 -0.98
CA SER A 98 -14.44 -25.63 -1.48
C SER A 98 -12.97 -25.74 -1.88
N GLY A 99 -12.21 -24.65 -1.82
CA GLY A 99 -10.79 -24.62 -2.16
C GLY A 99 -10.30 -23.21 -2.49
N THR A 100 -9.09 -23.14 -3.03
CA THR A 100 -8.50 -21.89 -3.47
C THR A 100 -9.03 -21.48 -4.85
N VAL A 101 -9.05 -20.17 -5.10
CA VAL A 101 -9.44 -19.59 -6.40
C VAL A 101 -8.20 -19.01 -7.06
N THR A 102 -7.86 -19.51 -8.23
CA THR A 102 -6.74 -18.99 -9.04
C THR A 102 -7.24 -17.91 -9.98
N GLY A 103 -6.59 -16.76 -9.97
CA GLY A 103 -6.86 -15.65 -10.88
C GLY A 103 -6.35 -15.91 -12.29
N THR A 104 -6.67 -15.00 -13.18
CA THR A 104 -6.29 -15.05 -14.61
C THR A 104 -5.36 -13.90 -15.00
N VAL A 105 -5.36 -12.82 -14.21
CA VAL A 105 -4.55 -11.63 -14.46
C VAL A 105 -3.16 -11.78 -13.85
N ALA A 106 -2.13 -11.49 -14.65
CA ALA A 106 -0.75 -11.55 -14.20
C ALA A 106 -0.29 -10.21 -13.61
N PHE A 107 -0.13 -10.16 -12.29
CA PHE A 107 0.32 -8.98 -11.57
C PHE A 107 1.85 -8.92 -11.44
N LYS A 108 2.43 -7.77 -11.82
CA LYS A 108 3.81 -7.38 -11.54
C LYS A 108 3.94 -6.70 -10.18
N ARG A 109 2.89 -6.03 -9.70
CA ARG A 109 2.75 -5.44 -8.37
C ARG A 109 1.30 -5.56 -7.92
N VAL A 110 1.12 -5.65 -6.60
CA VAL A 110 -0.19 -5.48 -5.95
C VAL A 110 -0.04 -4.53 -4.78
N PHE A 111 -1.00 -3.69 -4.54
CA PHE A 111 -0.92 -2.69 -3.48
C PHE A 111 -2.25 -2.43 -2.77
N ARG A 112 -3.31 -3.12 -3.17
CA ARG A 112 -4.61 -3.02 -2.52
C ARG A 112 -5.49 -4.22 -2.85
N GLY A 113 -6.27 -4.67 -1.86
CA GLY A 113 -7.37 -5.60 -2.03
C GLY A 113 -8.51 -5.21 -1.11
N TYR A 114 -9.76 -5.28 -1.57
CA TYR A 114 -10.93 -4.94 -0.78
C TYR A 114 -12.18 -5.68 -1.26
N LEU A 115 -13.11 -5.91 -0.33
CA LEU A 115 -14.41 -6.51 -0.65
C LEU A 115 -15.26 -5.52 -1.45
N ILE A 116 -15.88 -6.02 -2.51
CA ILE A 116 -16.83 -5.25 -3.33
C ILE A 116 -18.25 -5.85 -3.26
N SER A 117 -18.43 -6.94 -2.55
CA SER A 117 -19.76 -7.57 -2.33
C SER A 117 -19.89 -8.13 -0.92
N GLY A 118 -21.12 -8.16 -0.42
CA GLY A 118 -21.44 -8.66 0.91
C GLY A 118 -21.00 -7.73 2.05
N ASP A 119 -21.17 -8.22 3.28
CA ASP A 119 -20.64 -7.58 4.47
C ASP A 119 -19.14 -7.81 4.60
N THR A 120 -18.52 -7.23 5.64
CA THR A 120 -17.10 -7.45 5.91
C THR A 120 -16.75 -8.94 6.06
N ASN A 121 -15.48 -9.29 5.84
CA ASN A 121 -15.03 -10.69 5.95
C ASN A 121 -15.06 -11.20 7.40
N VAL A 122 -15.50 -12.45 7.56
CA VAL A 122 -15.57 -13.13 8.87
C VAL A 122 -14.22 -13.72 9.26
N GLY A 123 -13.53 -14.34 8.28
CA GLY A 123 -12.21 -14.90 8.46
C GLY A 123 -11.12 -14.10 7.74
N GLN A 124 -9.88 -14.50 7.94
CA GLN A 124 -8.78 -13.99 7.13
C GLN A 124 -8.95 -14.42 5.67
N ILE A 125 -8.71 -13.50 4.76
CA ILE A 125 -8.58 -13.79 3.33
C ILE A 125 -7.12 -13.56 2.95
N SER A 126 -6.51 -14.53 2.28
CA SER A 126 -5.11 -14.47 1.87
C SER A 126 -4.97 -14.62 0.36
N PHE A 127 -4.05 -13.88 -0.22
CA PHE A 127 -3.65 -14.05 -1.61
C PHE A 127 -2.18 -14.42 -1.68
N THR A 128 -1.88 -15.47 -2.43
CA THR A 128 -0.52 -15.93 -2.65
C THR A 128 -0.12 -15.80 -4.12
N LYS A 129 1.17 -15.59 -4.34
CA LYS A 129 1.80 -15.63 -5.66
C LYS A 129 2.99 -16.59 -5.61
N GLY A 130 2.96 -17.65 -6.41
CA GLY A 130 3.97 -18.70 -6.34
C GLY A 130 4.12 -19.30 -4.94
N GLY A 131 3.04 -19.45 -4.18
CA GLY A 131 3.03 -19.95 -2.81
C GLY A 131 3.43 -18.92 -1.73
N THR A 132 3.90 -17.74 -2.11
CA THR A 132 4.24 -16.65 -1.17
C THR A 132 3.02 -15.76 -0.94
N GLU A 133 2.62 -15.55 0.33
CA GLU A 133 1.54 -14.63 0.68
C GLU A 133 1.95 -13.19 0.40
N VAL A 134 1.17 -12.50 -0.42
CA VAL A 134 1.44 -11.14 -0.90
C VAL A 134 0.36 -10.12 -0.55
N LEU A 135 -0.84 -10.58 -0.18
CA LEU A 135 -1.94 -9.76 0.31
C LEU A 135 -2.67 -10.52 1.41
N ARG A 136 -3.14 -9.79 2.41
CA ARG A 136 -3.97 -10.31 3.48
C ARG A 136 -5.07 -9.30 3.81
N ILE A 137 -6.30 -9.77 3.96
CA ILE A 137 -7.39 -9.02 4.55
C ILE A 137 -7.66 -9.67 5.91
N THR A 138 -7.31 -8.98 6.98
CA THR A 138 -7.56 -9.46 8.35
C THR A 138 -9.07 -9.57 8.60
N ALA A 139 -9.50 -10.52 9.40
CA ALA A 139 -10.91 -10.70 9.74
C ALA A 139 -11.55 -9.38 10.20
N GLY A 140 -12.69 -9.04 9.63
CA GLY A 140 -13.47 -7.86 10.00
C GLY A 140 -12.98 -6.53 9.42
N THR A 141 -11.92 -6.50 8.58
CA THR A 141 -11.38 -5.24 8.05
C THR A 141 -11.95 -4.86 6.67
N GLY A 142 -12.45 -5.82 5.92
CA GLY A 142 -13.00 -5.60 4.58
C GLY A 142 -11.98 -5.21 3.50
N GLN A 143 -10.73 -4.92 3.88
CA GLN A 143 -9.66 -4.52 2.96
C GLN A 143 -8.28 -4.82 3.53
N THR A 144 -7.27 -4.78 2.67
CA THR A 144 -5.86 -4.85 3.07
C THR A 144 -5.43 -3.58 3.78
N LEU A 145 -4.62 -3.72 4.82
CA LEU A 145 -3.98 -2.63 5.54
C LEU A 145 -2.49 -2.66 5.23
N MET A 146 -2.08 -2.06 4.11
CA MET A 146 -0.70 -2.13 3.62
C MET A 146 -0.21 -0.77 3.12
N ALA A 147 0.79 -0.20 3.82
CA ALA A 147 1.42 1.07 3.50
C ALA A 147 2.56 0.87 2.49
N ILE A 148 2.22 0.26 1.34
CA ILE A 148 3.12 0.09 0.20
C ILE A 148 2.45 0.61 -1.06
N TYR A 149 3.25 1.02 -2.03
CA TYR A 149 2.75 1.47 -3.33
C TYR A 149 3.80 1.28 -4.42
N SER A 150 3.35 1.25 -5.66
CA SER A 150 4.24 1.28 -6.82
C SER A 150 3.71 2.28 -7.83
N VAL A 151 4.57 3.19 -8.28
CA VAL A 151 4.20 4.23 -9.25
C VAL A 151 4.04 3.60 -10.63
N PRO A 152 2.88 3.76 -11.29
CA PRO A 152 2.65 3.22 -12.63
C PRO A 152 3.58 3.83 -13.69
N ALA A 153 3.67 3.17 -14.85
CA ALA A 153 4.33 3.72 -16.03
C ALA A 153 3.61 5.00 -16.50
N GLY A 154 4.37 5.97 -17.01
CA GLY A 154 3.86 7.25 -17.50
C GLY A 154 3.50 8.26 -16.40
N TYR A 155 3.73 7.94 -15.13
CA TYR A 155 3.43 8.84 -14.01
C TYR A 155 4.65 9.16 -13.16
N THR A 156 4.76 10.41 -12.72
CA THR A 156 5.59 10.75 -11.56
C THR A 156 4.69 10.86 -10.33
N GLY A 157 5.08 10.16 -9.26
CA GLY A 157 4.44 10.27 -7.96
C GLY A 157 5.06 11.40 -7.14
N TYR A 158 4.24 12.28 -6.58
CA TYR A 158 4.68 13.34 -5.66
C TYR A 158 4.20 13.01 -4.25
N LEU A 159 5.10 12.53 -3.42
CA LEU A 159 4.83 12.28 -2.00
C LEU A 159 4.77 13.62 -1.26
N TYR A 160 3.65 13.91 -0.62
CA TYR A 160 3.46 15.22 0.03
C TYR A 160 3.06 15.16 1.50
N HIS A 161 2.57 14.02 1.99
CA HIS A 161 2.15 13.87 3.38
C HIS A 161 2.41 12.47 3.91
N GLY A 162 2.78 12.35 5.18
CA GLY A 162 2.95 11.09 5.88
C GLY A 162 2.45 11.17 7.31
N VAL A 163 1.77 10.12 7.76
CA VAL A 163 1.26 9.96 9.13
C VAL A 163 1.67 8.59 9.64
N ALA A 164 2.05 8.53 10.92
CA ALA A 164 2.24 7.25 11.60
C ALA A 164 1.85 7.36 13.06
N SER A 165 1.39 6.25 13.63
CA SER A 165 1.06 6.17 15.05
C SER A 165 1.40 4.81 15.63
N ALA A 166 1.56 4.78 16.96
CA ALA A 166 1.79 3.57 17.71
C ALA A 166 0.69 3.37 18.76
N GLN A 167 0.39 2.13 19.09
CA GLN A 167 -0.43 1.79 20.25
C GLN A 167 0.24 2.31 21.52
N THR A 168 -0.53 2.68 22.54
CA THR A 168 -0.04 3.08 23.87
C THR A 168 0.99 2.08 24.41
N GLY A 169 2.17 2.59 24.81
CA GLY A 169 3.28 1.79 25.31
C GLY A 169 4.12 1.11 24.20
N ALA A 170 3.84 1.36 22.94
CA ALA A 170 4.62 0.85 21.83
C ALA A 170 5.51 1.94 21.23
N ASP A 171 6.76 1.59 20.89
CA ASP A 171 7.75 2.47 20.29
C ASP A 171 8.38 1.82 19.07
N ALA A 172 8.65 2.61 18.04
CA ALA A 172 9.38 2.17 16.86
C ALA A 172 10.10 3.33 16.16
N THR A 173 11.20 2.98 15.47
CA THR A 173 11.79 3.82 14.44
C THR A 173 11.17 3.44 13.10
N GLY A 174 10.60 4.41 12.40
CA GLY A 174 9.98 4.24 11.10
C GLY A 174 10.87 4.73 9.97
N PHE A 175 10.75 4.05 8.84
CA PHE A 175 11.47 4.36 7.62
C PHE A 175 10.51 4.28 6.43
N MET A 176 10.53 5.28 5.57
CA MET A 176 10.00 5.16 4.24
C MET A 176 11.12 4.79 3.30
N TYR A 177 11.05 3.61 2.73
CA TYR A 177 11.97 3.13 1.73
C TYR A 177 11.41 3.37 0.33
N VAL A 178 12.29 3.76 -0.58
CA VAL A 178 11.97 3.89 -2.00
C VAL A 178 12.97 3.08 -2.82
N ARG A 179 12.47 2.40 -3.84
CA ARG A 179 13.27 1.69 -4.82
C ARG A 179 12.94 2.19 -6.22
N PHE A 180 13.93 2.74 -6.89
CA PHE A 180 13.83 3.16 -8.30
C PHE A 180 14.26 1.98 -9.18
N ASN A 181 13.32 1.25 -9.74
CA ASN A 181 13.62 0.04 -10.51
C ASN A 181 14.43 0.32 -11.79
N SER A 182 14.43 1.56 -12.27
CA SER A 182 15.28 2.01 -13.39
C SER A 182 16.79 2.00 -13.09
N ILE A 183 17.18 2.09 -11.82
CA ILE A 183 18.58 2.15 -11.40
C ILE A 183 18.99 0.99 -10.47
N GLY A 184 18.15 -0.05 -10.34
CA GLY A 184 18.47 -1.26 -9.60
C GLY A 184 17.41 -1.68 -8.59
N THR A 185 17.71 -2.75 -7.85
CA THR A 185 16.74 -3.43 -6.96
C THR A 185 16.85 -3.03 -5.49
N THR A 186 17.76 -2.11 -5.15
CA THR A 186 18.03 -1.72 -3.76
C THR A 186 17.03 -0.69 -3.26
N PHE A 187 16.38 -0.99 -2.14
CA PHE A 187 15.61 -0.01 -1.38
C PHE A 187 16.54 0.97 -0.65
N ARG A 188 16.25 2.26 -0.80
CA ARG A 188 16.95 3.35 -0.12
C ARG A 188 16.00 4.06 0.83
N VAL A 189 16.53 4.53 1.95
CA VAL A 189 15.76 5.34 2.90
C VAL A 189 15.50 6.71 2.27
N GLY A 190 14.25 7.03 2.05
CA GLY A 190 13.79 8.34 1.59
C GLY A 190 13.40 9.26 2.76
N HIS A 191 12.93 8.69 3.87
CA HIS A 191 12.54 9.44 5.05
C HIS A 191 12.60 8.58 6.30
N THR A 192 12.86 9.20 7.47
CA THR A 192 12.89 8.55 8.78
C THR A 192 11.98 9.28 9.76
N PHE A 193 11.39 8.55 10.69
CA PHE A 193 10.52 9.11 11.72
C PHE A 193 10.50 8.23 12.97
N GLU A 194 10.10 8.81 14.08
CA GLU A 194 9.93 8.09 15.33
C GLU A 194 8.45 8.10 15.71
N VAL A 195 7.98 6.97 16.24
CA VAL A 195 6.64 6.85 16.82
C VAL A 195 6.73 6.28 18.22
N SER A 196 6.02 6.86 19.15
CA SER A 196 5.88 6.35 20.51
C SER A 196 4.44 6.42 20.98
N GLY A 197 4.10 5.58 21.91
CA GLY A 197 2.74 5.18 22.30
C GLY A 197 1.81 6.24 22.85
N SER A 198 1.95 7.48 22.49
CA SER A 198 1.01 8.57 22.79
C SER A 198 1.16 9.73 21.82
N GLN A 199 2.03 9.60 20.83
CA GLN A 199 2.33 10.65 19.87
C GLN A 199 2.07 10.14 18.45
N MET A 200 1.42 10.97 17.66
CA MET A 200 1.24 10.75 16.24
C MET A 200 2.33 11.53 15.48
N TYR A 201 3.07 10.81 14.66
CA TYR A 201 3.91 11.44 13.66
C TYR A 201 3.02 11.95 12.52
N ASN A 202 3.15 13.24 12.19
CA ASN A 202 2.44 13.88 11.09
C ASN A 202 3.40 14.83 10.40
N TYR A 203 3.66 14.61 9.12
CA TYR A 203 4.62 15.38 8.35
C TYR A 203 4.09 15.72 6.96
N LYS A 204 4.00 17.01 6.68
CA LYS A 204 3.71 17.53 5.35
C LYS A 204 5.02 18.04 4.74
N PHE A 205 5.39 17.50 3.59
CA PHE A 205 6.59 17.97 2.89
C PHE A 205 6.37 19.39 2.37
N ALA A 206 7.29 20.30 2.71
CA ALA A 206 7.26 21.68 2.19
C ALA A 206 7.36 21.69 0.65
N PHE A 207 8.14 20.76 0.10
CA PHE A 207 8.21 20.45 -1.32
C PHE A 207 7.91 18.96 -1.49
N PRO A 208 6.85 18.59 -2.23
CA PRO A 208 6.56 17.19 -2.49
C PRO A 208 7.76 16.45 -3.08
N GLN A 209 8.02 15.24 -2.59
CA GLN A 209 9.16 14.44 -3.05
C GLN A 209 8.80 13.72 -4.34
N PRO A 210 9.50 14.00 -5.47
CA PRO A 210 9.23 13.30 -6.70
C PRO A 210 9.73 11.86 -6.63
N ILE A 211 8.87 10.94 -7.05
CA ILE A 211 9.14 9.50 -7.13
C ILE A 211 8.86 9.10 -8.58
N PRO A 212 9.87 8.74 -9.36
CA PRO A 212 9.72 8.41 -10.78
C PRO A 212 8.78 7.23 -11.00
N GLU A 213 8.30 7.07 -12.24
CA GLU A 213 7.59 5.88 -12.67
C GLU A 213 8.34 4.59 -12.30
N LYS A 214 7.60 3.49 -12.18
CA LYS A 214 8.17 2.15 -11.90
C LYS A 214 8.99 2.10 -10.62
N SER A 215 8.69 2.97 -9.66
CA SER A 215 9.31 2.98 -8.33
C SER A 215 8.41 2.31 -7.31
N ASP A 216 9.02 1.65 -6.32
CA ASP A 216 8.31 1.03 -5.22
C ASP A 216 8.51 1.82 -3.93
N ILE A 217 7.46 1.97 -3.12
CA ILE A 217 7.46 2.59 -1.80
C ILE A 217 7.11 1.52 -0.77
N ASP A 218 7.86 1.45 0.32
CA ASP A 218 7.67 0.49 1.41
C ASP A 218 7.89 1.19 2.77
N VAL A 219 6.83 1.37 3.54
CA VAL A 219 6.95 1.89 4.90
C VAL A 219 7.28 0.74 5.83
N ARG A 220 8.41 0.86 6.54
CA ARG A 220 8.91 -0.15 7.49
C ARG A 220 9.07 0.44 8.87
N LEU A 221 8.92 -0.41 9.88
CA LEU A 221 9.12 -0.06 11.28
C LEU A 221 10.09 -1.05 11.92
N THR A 222 11.05 -0.53 12.68
CA THR A 222 11.85 -1.33 13.61
C THR A 222 11.33 -1.10 15.02
N THR A 223 10.71 -2.13 15.60
CA THR A 223 10.04 -2.03 16.90
C THR A 223 11.05 -2.03 18.06
N ARG A 224 10.78 -1.23 19.09
CA ARG A 224 11.55 -1.19 20.34
C ARG A 224 10.77 -1.73 21.54
N SER A 225 9.55 -2.17 21.33
CA SER A 225 8.66 -2.75 22.35
C SER A 225 8.07 -4.07 21.90
N ASN A 226 7.75 -4.96 22.83
CA ASN A 226 7.01 -6.19 22.52
C ASN A 226 5.53 -5.90 22.29
N ASN A 227 4.93 -6.72 21.41
CA ASN A 227 3.51 -6.66 21.08
C ASN A 227 3.05 -5.28 20.56
N GLY A 228 3.96 -4.48 20.04
CA GLY A 228 3.65 -3.17 19.48
C GLY A 228 2.79 -3.28 18.23
N ARG A 229 1.72 -2.47 18.14
CA ARG A 229 0.92 -2.29 16.93
C ARG A 229 1.13 -0.89 16.42
N PHE A 230 1.28 -0.77 15.12
CA PHE A 230 1.60 0.49 14.46
C PHE A 230 0.72 0.68 13.23
N THR A 231 0.45 1.94 12.93
CA THR A 231 -0.19 2.33 11.67
C THR A 231 0.70 3.33 10.94
N ALA A 232 0.64 3.30 9.64
CA ALA A 232 1.24 4.33 8.81
C ALA A 232 0.37 4.61 7.60
N ALA A 233 0.38 5.87 7.17
CA ALA A 233 -0.29 6.31 5.96
C ALA A 233 0.57 7.33 5.23
N PHE A 234 0.39 7.44 3.93
CA PHE A 234 0.97 8.50 3.12
C PHE A 234 0.06 8.87 1.94
N ASP A 235 0.17 10.12 1.54
CA ASP A 235 -0.53 10.66 0.38
C ASP A 235 0.46 10.91 -0.74
N ILE A 236 0.11 10.43 -1.92
CA ILE A 236 0.88 10.61 -3.16
C ILE A 236 -0.04 11.13 -4.26
N LEU A 237 0.40 12.18 -4.93
CA LEU A 237 -0.21 12.69 -6.13
C LEU A 237 0.50 12.08 -7.34
N LEU A 238 -0.22 11.37 -8.18
CA LEU A 238 0.29 10.93 -9.47
C LEU A 238 0.03 12.02 -10.51
N VAL A 239 1.04 12.37 -11.24
CA VAL A 239 0.95 13.31 -12.35
C VAL A 239 1.40 12.60 -13.62
N ASP A 240 0.57 12.66 -14.64
CA ASP A 240 0.85 12.11 -15.96
C ASP A 240 1.92 12.99 -16.66
N GLU A 241 3.03 12.38 -17.08
CA GLU A 241 4.17 13.07 -17.68
C GLU A 241 3.91 13.44 -19.14
N GLU A 242 2.86 12.91 -19.78
CA GLU A 242 2.55 13.14 -21.19
C GLU A 242 1.52 14.29 -21.41
N LEU A 243 1.06 14.93 -20.33
CA LEU A 243 0.06 16.01 -20.34
C LEU A 243 0.65 17.36 -19.88
#